data_30eac0158fd2faf1b58150d62a4ac0d2
#
_entry.id   30eac0158fd2faf1b58150d62a4ac0d2
#
_cell.length_a   1.000
_cell.length_b   1.000
_cell.length_c   1.000
_cell.angle_alpha   90.00
_cell.angle_beta   90.00
_cell.angle_gamma   90.00
#
_symmetry.space_group_name_H-M   'P 1'
#
loop_
_entity.id
_entity.type
_entity.pdbx_description
1 polymer ?
#
loop_
_entity_poly.entity_id
_entity_poly.type
_entity_poly.pdbx_seq_one_letter_code
_entity_poly.pdbx_strand_id
1 'polypeptide(L)'
;MSALIEGLPDAVAIRCLARVPYYLFPKLEVICRSWREAVHSTELYKAREELKSSENLLCVCAFDPENVWQLYDPTRDLWITLPVLPSKVRNLAHFGVVSTSRKLFVLGGGSDAVDPLTGDQDGSFATNEVWAYDPVVRQWAQRAPMIVPRAMFACCVVNGKILVAGGFTTCRKSISKAEIYDPDNDVWVSIPDLHYSHNSACTGLVIGGEVHVVHKGLTTVQVLTKDGWRVHEHSWLQGPMTVVNGSLYVMSHGLIYKQDRESRKVVISASGFKRRIGFAMMGFRDEIYVIGGVIGPEGWNSDIKKMSDVDVLTLGNEKPVWQKAASMTRCRGTILGCVELKI
;
A
#
# COMPACT_ATOMS: atom_id res chain seq x y z
N MET A 1 25.28 -32.92 9.14
CA MET A 1 24.27 -32.21 8.40
C MET A 1 24.55 -32.43 6.91
N SER A 2 23.55 -32.73 6.11
CA SER A 2 23.75 -32.81 4.65
C SER A 2 24.04 -31.41 4.10
N ALA A 3 25.00 -31.29 3.17
CA ALA A 3 25.29 -30.04 2.48
C ALA A 3 24.02 -29.47 1.86
N LEU A 4 23.84 -28.14 1.88
CA LEU A 4 22.67 -27.45 1.29
C LEU A 4 22.59 -27.70 -0.24
N ILE A 5 23.75 -27.68 -0.89
CA ILE A 5 23.94 -28.09 -2.29
C ILE A 5 25.17 -29.00 -2.33
N GLU A 6 25.02 -30.20 -2.82
CA GLU A 6 26.10 -31.19 -2.88
C GLU A 6 27.32 -30.62 -3.63
N GLY A 7 28.48 -30.76 -3.05
CA GLY A 7 29.74 -30.25 -3.60
C GLY A 7 30.01 -28.76 -3.40
N LEU A 8 29.10 -28.02 -2.74
CA LEU A 8 29.32 -26.61 -2.43
C LEU A 8 29.36 -26.35 -0.90
N PRO A 9 30.26 -25.49 -0.42
CA PRO A 9 30.17 -24.95 0.94
C PRO A 9 28.82 -24.22 1.15
N ASP A 10 28.19 -24.37 2.32
CA ASP A 10 26.86 -23.81 2.60
C ASP A 10 26.79 -22.30 2.39
N ALA A 11 27.84 -21.56 2.72
CA ALA A 11 27.91 -20.11 2.46
C ALA A 11 27.81 -19.76 0.96
N VAL A 12 28.37 -20.61 0.08
CA VAL A 12 28.25 -20.44 -1.38
C VAL A 12 26.86 -20.84 -1.84
N ALA A 13 26.33 -21.93 -1.32
CA ALA A 13 24.99 -22.41 -1.62
C ALA A 13 23.92 -21.38 -1.27
N ILE A 14 24.00 -20.74 -0.08
CA ILE A 14 23.11 -19.62 0.31
C ILE A 14 23.21 -18.46 -0.69
N ARG A 15 24.42 -18.10 -1.12
CA ARG A 15 24.61 -17.02 -2.12
C ARG A 15 24.05 -17.38 -3.50
N CYS A 16 24.01 -18.66 -3.87
CA CYS A 16 23.31 -19.13 -5.06
C CYS A 16 21.80 -19.00 -4.92
N LEU A 17 21.24 -19.48 -3.81
CA LEU A 17 19.81 -19.37 -3.52
C LEU A 17 19.36 -17.90 -3.39
N ALA A 18 20.20 -17.03 -2.87
CA ALA A 18 19.91 -15.59 -2.72
C ALA A 18 19.67 -14.88 -4.08
N ARG A 19 20.14 -15.44 -5.20
CA ARG A 19 19.90 -14.92 -6.55
C ARG A 19 18.62 -15.43 -7.19
N VAL A 20 17.98 -16.43 -6.57
CA VAL A 20 16.71 -16.98 -7.07
C VAL A 20 15.60 -15.95 -6.81
N PRO A 21 14.77 -15.65 -7.82
CA PRO A 21 13.63 -14.75 -7.64
C PRO A 21 12.64 -15.25 -6.62
N TYR A 22 12.06 -14.31 -5.84
CA TYR A 22 11.15 -14.62 -4.74
C TYR A 22 9.94 -15.48 -5.15
N TYR A 23 9.42 -15.26 -6.35
CA TYR A 23 8.27 -16.03 -6.87
C TYR A 23 8.54 -17.55 -7.02
N LEU A 24 9.81 -17.96 -7.03
CA LEU A 24 10.21 -19.36 -7.07
C LEU A 24 10.39 -20.00 -5.69
N PHE A 25 10.41 -19.21 -4.61
CA PHE A 25 10.62 -19.73 -3.26
C PHE A 25 9.65 -20.84 -2.86
N PRO A 26 8.32 -20.77 -3.20
CA PRO A 26 7.42 -21.90 -2.98
C PRO A 26 7.90 -23.22 -3.61
N LYS A 27 8.57 -23.12 -4.75
CA LYS A 27 9.14 -24.33 -5.43
C LYS A 27 10.40 -24.83 -4.74
N LEU A 28 11.21 -23.93 -4.19
CA LEU A 28 12.41 -24.30 -3.44
C LEU A 28 12.06 -25.01 -2.12
N GLU A 29 11.01 -24.59 -1.45
CA GLU A 29 10.54 -25.14 -0.18
C GLU A 29 10.15 -26.62 -0.25
N VAL A 30 9.72 -27.10 -1.43
CA VAL A 30 9.26 -28.48 -1.63
C VAL A 30 10.38 -29.43 -2.09
N ILE A 31 11.58 -28.91 -2.39
CA ILE A 31 12.71 -29.72 -2.86
C ILE A 31 13.22 -30.60 -1.71
N CYS A 32 13.59 -30.00 -0.58
CA CYS A 32 14.01 -30.72 0.61
C CYS A 32 13.92 -29.83 1.85
N ARG A 33 14.10 -30.43 3.05
CA ARG A 33 14.04 -29.72 4.31
C ARG A 33 15.10 -28.61 4.43
N SER A 34 16.35 -28.88 4.04
CA SER A 34 17.43 -27.89 4.14
C SER A 34 17.19 -26.67 3.25
N TRP A 35 16.62 -26.85 2.05
CA TRP A 35 16.25 -25.74 1.19
C TRP A 35 15.09 -24.92 1.77
N ARG A 36 14.09 -25.59 2.36
CA ARG A 36 13.00 -24.90 3.06
C ARG A 36 13.54 -24.06 4.22
N GLU A 37 14.42 -24.61 5.04
CA GLU A 37 15.05 -23.88 6.15
C GLU A 37 15.87 -22.70 5.61
N ALA A 38 16.61 -22.89 4.52
CA ALA A 38 17.42 -21.85 3.91
C ALA A 38 16.57 -20.67 3.39
N VAL A 39 15.46 -20.93 2.67
CA VAL A 39 14.61 -19.84 2.14
C VAL A 39 13.83 -19.08 3.21
N HIS A 40 13.69 -19.66 4.41
CA HIS A 40 13.10 -18.99 5.58
C HIS A 40 14.16 -18.39 6.52
N SER A 41 15.44 -18.44 6.16
CA SER A 41 16.51 -17.94 7.02
C SER A 41 16.76 -16.45 6.81
N THR A 42 17.04 -15.72 7.88
CA THR A 42 17.49 -14.32 7.82
C THR A 42 18.82 -14.18 7.09
N GLU A 43 19.64 -15.23 7.08
CA GLU A 43 20.92 -15.29 6.40
C GLU A 43 20.77 -15.17 4.88
N LEU A 44 19.78 -15.87 4.29
CA LEU A 44 19.47 -15.73 2.88
C LEU A 44 19.12 -14.29 2.51
N TYR A 45 18.30 -13.62 3.32
CA TYR A 45 17.86 -12.25 3.04
C TYR A 45 18.99 -11.24 3.23
N LYS A 46 19.90 -11.46 4.19
CA LYS A 46 21.15 -10.68 4.29
C LYS A 46 22.01 -10.87 3.03
N ALA A 47 22.18 -12.11 2.58
CA ALA A 47 22.91 -12.40 1.35
C ALA A 47 22.26 -11.73 0.12
N ARG A 48 20.92 -11.67 0.04
CA ARG A 48 20.22 -10.93 -1.03
C ARG A 48 20.56 -9.45 -1.04
N GLU A 49 20.65 -8.82 0.14
CA GLU A 49 21.06 -7.41 0.21
C GLU A 49 22.51 -7.19 -0.23
N GLU A 50 23.43 -7.97 0.31
CA GLU A 50 24.85 -7.90 -0.04
C GLU A 50 25.06 -8.08 -1.55
N LEU A 51 24.33 -9.00 -2.16
CA LEU A 51 24.40 -9.30 -3.58
C LEU A 51 23.57 -8.34 -4.45
N LYS A 52 22.85 -7.39 -3.85
CA LYS A 52 21.92 -6.49 -4.54
C LYS A 52 20.85 -7.26 -5.36
N SER A 53 20.47 -8.44 -4.89
CA SER A 53 19.44 -9.29 -5.50
C SER A 53 18.08 -9.17 -4.80
N SER A 54 17.93 -8.25 -3.85
CA SER A 54 16.63 -7.88 -3.28
C SER A 54 15.71 -7.33 -4.36
N GLU A 55 14.45 -7.71 -4.27
CA GLU A 55 13.40 -7.33 -5.23
C GLU A 55 12.47 -6.31 -4.58
N ASN A 56 12.13 -5.27 -5.33
CA ASN A 56 11.09 -4.33 -4.96
C ASN A 56 9.83 -4.70 -5.74
N LEU A 57 8.78 -5.08 -5.05
CA LEU A 57 7.52 -5.58 -5.60
C LEU A 57 6.37 -4.66 -5.20
N LEU A 58 5.34 -4.53 -6.04
CA LEU A 58 4.12 -3.83 -5.67
C LEU A 58 3.14 -4.81 -5.03
N CYS A 59 2.73 -4.49 -3.80
CA CYS A 59 1.76 -5.26 -3.04
C CYS A 59 0.38 -4.64 -3.24
N VAL A 60 -0.60 -5.41 -3.69
CA VAL A 60 -1.93 -4.93 -4.05
C VAL A 60 -3.01 -5.81 -3.43
N CYS A 61 -4.02 -5.15 -2.86
CA CYS A 61 -5.28 -5.78 -2.43
C CYS A 61 -6.44 -5.06 -3.10
N ALA A 62 -7.36 -5.82 -3.70
CA ALA A 62 -8.59 -5.29 -4.26
C ALA A 62 -9.82 -5.83 -3.50
N PHE A 63 -10.96 -5.18 -3.70
CA PHE A 63 -12.21 -5.57 -3.07
C PHE A 63 -12.67 -6.99 -3.46
N ASP A 64 -12.34 -7.46 -4.65
CA ASP A 64 -12.71 -8.77 -5.16
C ASP A 64 -11.46 -9.55 -5.60
N PRO A 65 -11.19 -10.73 -5.01
CA PRO A 65 -11.86 -11.34 -3.86
C PRO A 65 -11.37 -10.77 -2.50
N GLU A 66 -12.20 -10.98 -1.47
CA GLU A 66 -11.95 -10.49 -0.11
C GLU A 66 -10.62 -11.00 0.46
N ASN A 67 -9.86 -10.12 1.10
CA ASN A 67 -8.62 -10.41 1.83
C ASN A 67 -7.48 -11.08 1.01
N VAL A 68 -7.60 -11.08 -0.31
CA VAL A 68 -6.54 -11.59 -1.19
C VAL A 68 -5.56 -10.48 -1.54
N TRP A 69 -4.29 -10.78 -1.36
CA TRP A 69 -3.16 -9.90 -1.67
C TRP A 69 -2.33 -10.51 -2.78
N GLN A 70 -1.91 -9.68 -3.71
CA GLN A 70 -1.00 -10.07 -4.77
C GLN A 70 0.25 -9.18 -4.77
N LEU A 71 1.39 -9.77 -5.12
CA LEU A 71 2.64 -9.06 -5.42
C LEU A 71 2.83 -9.01 -6.93
N TYR A 72 3.14 -7.84 -7.44
CA TYR A 72 3.55 -7.62 -8.82
C TYR A 72 5.06 -7.43 -8.89
N ASP A 73 5.73 -8.20 -9.74
CA ASP A 73 7.13 -8.03 -10.09
C ASP A 73 7.25 -7.23 -11.39
N PRO A 74 7.62 -5.94 -11.31
CA PRO A 74 7.72 -5.10 -12.51
C PRO A 74 8.86 -5.50 -13.45
N THR A 75 9.86 -6.22 -12.94
CA THR A 75 11.02 -6.64 -13.74
C THR A 75 10.67 -7.82 -14.66
N ARG A 76 9.74 -8.66 -14.19
CA ARG A 76 9.33 -9.90 -14.91
C ARG A 76 7.91 -9.82 -15.45
N ASP A 77 7.22 -8.73 -15.18
CA ASP A 77 5.81 -8.50 -15.54
C ASP A 77 4.90 -9.66 -15.11
N LEU A 78 5.00 -10.08 -13.85
CA LEU A 78 4.24 -11.21 -13.32
C LEU A 78 3.64 -10.94 -11.93
N TRP A 79 2.58 -11.70 -11.61
CA TRP A 79 1.85 -11.62 -10.35
C TRP A 79 2.03 -12.89 -9.50
N ILE A 80 2.18 -12.69 -8.19
CA ILE A 80 2.27 -13.74 -7.17
C ILE A 80 1.13 -13.51 -6.18
N THR A 81 0.44 -14.57 -5.77
CA THR A 81 -0.59 -14.45 -4.73
C THR A 81 0.00 -14.76 -3.36
N LEU A 82 -0.26 -13.89 -2.39
CA LEU A 82 0.12 -14.07 -1.00
C LEU A 82 -0.89 -14.97 -0.26
N PRO A 83 -0.52 -15.52 0.90
CA PRO A 83 -1.49 -16.11 1.82
C PRO A 83 -2.60 -15.09 2.15
N VAL A 84 -3.83 -15.59 2.28
CA VAL A 84 -4.99 -14.76 2.62
C VAL A 84 -4.78 -14.07 3.96
N LEU A 85 -5.11 -12.79 4.05
CA LEU A 85 -5.08 -12.04 5.30
C LEU A 85 -6.09 -12.65 6.29
N PRO A 86 -5.65 -13.11 7.49
CA PRO A 86 -6.52 -13.83 8.41
C PRO A 86 -7.37 -12.91 9.32
N SER A 87 -7.72 -11.70 8.85
CA SER A 87 -8.62 -10.81 9.58
C SER A 87 -10.01 -11.43 9.71
N LYS A 88 -10.62 -11.26 10.89
CA LYS A 88 -11.98 -11.68 11.17
C LYS A 88 -13.03 -10.68 10.68
N VAL A 89 -12.60 -9.47 10.33
CA VAL A 89 -13.49 -8.42 9.80
C VAL A 89 -13.87 -8.77 8.37
N ARG A 90 -15.16 -9.02 8.14
CA ARG A 90 -15.68 -9.30 6.80
C ARG A 90 -15.70 -8.05 5.95
N ASN A 91 -15.37 -8.20 4.67
CA ASN A 91 -15.28 -7.08 3.72
C ASN A 91 -14.45 -5.92 4.28
N LEU A 92 -13.30 -6.26 4.89
CA LEU A 92 -12.40 -5.27 5.47
C LEU A 92 -11.96 -4.26 4.39
N ALA A 93 -12.23 -2.98 4.64
CA ALA A 93 -11.93 -1.86 3.76
C ALA A 93 -11.46 -0.64 4.56
N HIS A 94 -11.03 0.41 3.85
CA HIS A 94 -10.64 1.69 4.46
C HIS A 94 -9.51 1.60 5.50
N PHE A 95 -8.74 0.52 5.42
CA PHE A 95 -7.55 0.31 6.24
C PHE A 95 -6.36 1.11 5.71
N GLY A 96 -5.37 1.34 6.57
CA GLY A 96 -4.06 1.83 6.17
C GLY A 96 -3.17 0.68 5.69
N VAL A 97 -2.33 0.95 4.69
CA VAL A 97 -1.31 0.00 4.24
C VAL A 97 0.02 0.70 4.06
N VAL A 98 1.05 0.12 4.64
CA VAL A 98 2.43 0.63 4.55
C VAL A 98 3.42 -0.55 4.56
N SER A 99 4.65 -0.27 4.14
CA SER A 99 5.76 -1.21 4.22
C SER A 99 6.93 -0.57 4.97
N THR A 100 7.42 -1.24 5.97
CA THR A 100 8.62 -0.87 6.72
C THR A 100 9.28 -2.11 7.28
N SER A 101 10.59 -2.05 7.62
CA SER A 101 11.35 -3.19 8.13
C SER A 101 11.15 -4.46 7.28
N ARG A 102 11.01 -4.31 5.96
CA ARG A 102 10.73 -5.37 4.96
C ARG A 102 9.45 -6.16 5.22
N LYS A 103 8.51 -5.61 5.92
CA LYS A 103 7.20 -6.21 6.19
C LYS A 103 6.10 -5.32 5.64
N LEU A 104 5.03 -5.97 5.18
CA LEU A 104 3.80 -5.30 4.82
C LEU A 104 2.92 -5.19 6.06
N PHE A 105 2.42 -4.00 6.35
CA PHE A 105 1.49 -3.77 7.45
C PHE A 105 0.12 -3.37 6.92
N VAL A 106 -0.92 -4.00 7.47
CA VAL A 106 -2.33 -3.66 7.28
C VAL A 106 -2.88 -3.20 8.62
N LEU A 107 -3.42 -1.98 8.65
CA LEU A 107 -3.72 -1.25 9.89
C LEU A 107 -5.18 -0.86 9.92
N GLY A 108 -5.90 -1.24 10.97
CA GLY A 108 -7.28 -0.78 11.20
C GLY A 108 -8.22 -1.06 10.04
N GLY A 109 -9.03 -0.09 9.69
CA GLY A 109 -10.08 -0.21 8.69
C GLY A 109 -11.45 -0.46 9.32
N GLY A 110 -12.40 -0.75 8.47
CA GLY A 110 -13.76 -1.08 8.87
C GLY A 110 -14.40 -2.06 7.91
N SER A 111 -15.65 -2.42 8.16
CA SER A 111 -16.42 -3.28 7.27
C SER A 111 -17.20 -2.45 6.25
N ASP A 112 -17.17 -2.86 4.97
CA ASP A 112 -18.11 -2.38 3.95
C ASP A 112 -19.33 -3.33 3.78
N ALA A 113 -19.53 -4.26 4.75
CA ALA A 113 -20.69 -5.13 4.74
C ALA A 113 -21.98 -4.31 4.91
N VAL A 114 -23.00 -4.68 4.14
CA VAL A 114 -24.36 -4.18 4.33
C VAL A 114 -25.04 -5.05 5.36
N ASP A 115 -25.67 -4.45 6.38
CA ASP A 115 -26.53 -5.18 7.31
C ASP A 115 -27.73 -5.76 6.54
N PRO A 116 -27.88 -7.10 6.50
CA PRO A 116 -28.96 -7.71 5.76
C PRO A 116 -30.36 -7.41 6.31
N LEU A 117 -30.47 -6.92 7.55
CA LEU A 117 -31.78 -6.60 8.20
C LEU A 117 -32.17 -5.14 7.99
N THR A 118 -31.22 -4.21 8.08
CA THR A 118 -31.50 -2.77 7.97
C THR A 118 -31.19 -2.20 6.60
N GLY A 119 -30.37 -2.89 5.79
CA GLY A 119 -29.86 -2.37 4.54
C GLY A 119 -28.80 -1.29 4.74
N ASP A 120 -28.47 -0.95 5.98
CA ASP A 120 -27.42 0.03 6.28
C ASP A 120 -26.05 -0.58 6.00
N GLN A 121 -25.19 0.20 5.38
CA GLN A 121 -23.76 -0.14 5.35
C GLN A 121 -23.23 -0.07 6.78
N ASP A 122 -22.62 -1.17 7.23
CA ASP A 122 -22.01 -1.23 8.57
C ASP A 122 -20.73 -0.37 8.65
N GLY A 123 -20.86 0.90 8.23
CA GLY A 123 -19.86 1.93 8.39
C GLY A 123 -19.70 2.38 9.83
N SER A 124 -20.38 1.72 10.76
CA SER A 124 -20.32 2.00 12.18
C SER A 124 -19.13 1.35 12.88
N PHE A 125 -18.49 0.36 12.24
CA PHE A 125 -17.41 -0.42 12.85
C PHE A 125 -16.04 -0.01 12.34
N ALA A 126 -15.17 0.39 13.27
CA ALA A 126 -13.74 0.58 13.00
C ALA A 126 -12.93 -0.37 13.90
N THR A 127 -11.92 -1.03 13.32
CA THR A 127 -11.00 -1.90 14.06
C THR A 127 -9.68 -1.18 14.36
N ASN A 128 -8.98 -1.65 15.40
CA ASN A 128 -7.62 -1.27 15.71
C ASN A 128 -6.61 -2.39 15.44
N GLU A 129 -7.06 -3.48 14.80
CA GLU A 129 -6.19 -4.60 14.46
C GLU A 129 -5.01 -4.14 13.58
N VAL A 130 -3.86 -4.76 13.82
CA VAL A 130 -2.65 -4.58 13.03
C VAL A 130 -2.13 -5.94 12.61
N TRP A 131 -1.99 -6.14 11.32
CA TRP A 131 -1.44 -7.35 10.73
C TRP A 131 -0.14 -7.03 10.00
N ALA A 132 0.87 -7.87 10.18
CA ALA A 132 2.12 -7.79 9.45
C ALA A 132 2.34 -9.07 8.64
N TYR A 133 2.58 -8.93 7.34
CA TYR A 133 3.08 -10.01 6.50
C TYR A 133 4.60 -9.97 6.50
N ASP A 134 5.21 -11.09 6.88
CA ASP A 134 6.65 -11.28 6.83
C ASP A 134 7.00 -12.15 5.60
N PRO A 135 7.69 -11.59 4.59
CA PRO A 135 8.05 -12.32 3.39
C PRO A 135 9.09 -13.43 3.64
N VAL A 136 9.84 -13.36 4.75
CA VAL A 136 10.83 -14.40 5.10
C VAL A 136 10.13 -15.70 5.45
N VAL A 137 9.17 -15.64 6.36
CA VAL A 137 8.40 -16.82 6.79
C VAL A 137 7.13 -17.02 5.99
N ARG A 138 6.78 -16.05 5.12
CA ARG A 138 5.61 -16.02 4.24
C ARG A 138 4.29 -16.20 4.99
N GLN A 139 4.18 -15.52 6.13
CA GLN A 139 3.03 -15.61 7.01
C GLN A 139 2.58 -14.24 7.50
N TRP A 140 1.29 -14.14 7.80
CA TRP A 140 0.71 -13.03 8.52
C TRP A 140 0.83 -13.26 10.02
N ALA A 141 1.19 -12.21 10.75
CA ALA A 141 1.19 -12.20 12.21
C ALA A 141 0.47 -10.95 12.72
N GLN A 142 -0.35 -11.14 13.75
CA GLN A 142 -0.96 -10.02 14.46
C GLN A 142 0.11 -9.28 15.26
N ARG A 143 0.00 -7.95 15.30
CA ARG A 143 0.88 -7.05 16.02
C ARG A 143 0.09 -6.28 17.08
N ALA A 144 0.81 -5.53 17.92
CA ALA A 144 0.17 -4.66 18.89
C ALA A 144 -0.89 -3.79 18.21
N PRO A 145 -2.14 -3.79 18.71
CA PRO A 145 -3.21 -3.01 18.11
C PRO A 145 -2.98 -1.51 18.30
N MET A 146 -3.50 -0.69 17.38
CA MET A 146 -3.54 0.77 17.55
C MET A 146 -4.28 1.14 18.85
N ILE A 147 -3.91 2.25 19.46
CA ILE A 147 -4.57 2.74 20.67
C ILE A 147 -6.03 3.12 20.36
N VAL A 148 -6.26 3.73 19.18
CA VAL A 148 -7.60 4.15 18.75
C VAL A 148 -8.01 3.38 17.49
N PRO A 149 -9.17 2.68 17.50
CA PRO A 149 -9.75 2.08 16.30
C PRO A 149 -10.03 3.17 15.26
N ARG A 150 -9.62 2.93 14.00
CA ARG A 150 -9.80 3.92 12.94
C ARG A 150 -9.93 3.33 11.54
N ALA A 151 -10.69 4.04 10.70
CA ALA A 151 -10.84 3.80 9.26
C ALA A 151 -10.67 5.11 8.48
N MET A 152 -10.34 5.06 7.19
CA MET A 152 -10.19 6.24 6.31
C MET A 152 -9.18 7.27 6.83
N PHE A 153 -8.15 6.85 7.50
CA PHE A 153 -7.15 7.68 8.15
C PHE A 153 -5.89 7.83 7.29
N ALA A 154 -5.10 8.85 7.60
CA ALA A 154 -3.78 9.01 7.03
C ALA A 154 -2.80 8.00 7.63
N CYS A 155 -2.05 7.26 6.79
CA CYS A 155 -0.93 6.47 7.25
C CYS A 155 0.27 6.63 6.32
N CYS A 156 1.46 6.65 6.91
CA CYS A 156 2.73 6.74 6.19
C CYS A 156 3.87 6.20 7.05
N VAL A 157 5.04 6.03 6.43
CA VAL A 157 6.27 5.66 7.13
C VAL A 157 7.20 6.87 7.18
N VAL A 158 7.68 7.17 8.36
CA VAL A 158 8.67 8.22 8.61
C VAL A 158 9.74 7.69 9.56
N ASN A 159 11.02 7.79 9.17
CA ASN A 159 12.15 7.29 9.93
C ASN A 159 11.99 5.83 10.41
N GLY A 160 11.46 4.95 9.54
CA GLY A 160 11.24 3.53 9.83
C GLY A 160 10.02 3.22 10.69
N LYS A 161 9.36 4.23 11.27
CA LYS A 161 8.16 4.08 12.10
C LYS A 161 6.89 4.38 11.31
N ILE A 162 5.77 3.77 11.72
CA ILE A 162 4.48 3.97 11.07
C ILE A 162 3.73 5.07 11.80
N LEU A 163 3.34 6.11 11.10
CA LEU A 163 2.50 7.17 11.61
C LEU A 163 1.08 7.00 11.10
N VAL A 164 0.09 7.11 11.99
CA VAL A 164 -1.33 7.16 11.67
C VAL A 164 -1.96 8.41 12.27
N ALA A 165 -2.86 9.06 11.53
CA ALA A 165 -3.49 10.29 12.00
C ALA A 165 -4.90 10.48 11.44
N GLY A 166 -5.79 10.99 12.26
CA GLY A 166 -7.16 11.32 11.87
C GLY A 166 -8.01 10.12 11.49
N GLY A 167 -8.94 10.32 10.56
CA GLY A 167 -9.91 9.34 10.11
C GLY A 167 -11.16 9.29 10.97
N PHE A 168 -11.81 8.14 10.97
CA PHE A 168 -13.06 7.90 11.69
C PHE A 168 -12.91 6.71 12.63
N THR A 169 -13.48 6.81 13.81
CA THR A 169 -13.72 5.67 14.71
C THR A 169 -15.14 5.14 14.52
N THR A 170 -15.58 4.21 15.36
CA THR A 170 -16.92 3.62 15.32
C THR A 170 -18.01 4.69 15.26
N CYS A 171 -19.12 4.40 14.59
CA CYS A 171 -20.21 5.31 14.28
C CYS A 171 -19.81 6.53 13.44
N ARG A 172 -18.79 6.38 12.58
CA ARG A 172 -18.25 7.43 11.70
C ARG A 172 -17.93 8.76 12.43
N LYS A 173 -17.54 8.66 13.69
CA LYS A 173 -17.08 9.84 14.44
C LYS A 173 -15.67 10.21 13.98
N SER A 174 -15.50 11.40 13.44
CA SER A 174 -14.18 11.91 13.05
C SER A 174 -13.28 12.14 14.27
N ILE A 175 -12.00 11.86 14.13
CA ILE A 175 -11.01 11.98 15.19
C ILE A 175 -9.78 12.75 14.72
N SER A 176 -9.16 13.48 15.66
CA SER A 176 -7.88 14.18 15.44
C SER A 176 -6.68 13.38 15.95
N LYS A 177 -6.91 12.27 16.62
CA LYS A 177 -5.86 11.48 17.27
C LYS A 177 -4.79 11.03 16.28
N ALA A 178 -3.52 11.13 16.72
CA ALA A 178 -2.37 10.66 15.97
C ALA A 178 -1.48 9.77 16.85
N GLU A 179 -0.91 8.74 16.23
CA GLU A 179 -0.11 7.70 16.88
C GLU A 179 1.08 7.32 16.01
N ILE A 180 2.16 6.90 16.65
CA ILE A 180 3.33 6.32 15.99
C ILE A 180 3.54 4.90 16.51
N TYR A 181 3.80 3.97 15.60
CA TYR A 181 4.17 2.60 15.87
C TYR A 181 5.65 2.38 15.63
N ASP A 182 6.28 1.72 16.59
CA ASP A 182 7.65 1.23 16.49
C ASP A 182 7.63 -0.26 16.14
N PRO A 183 8.00 -0.66 14.90
CA PRO A 183 7.96 -2.06 14.49
C PRO A 183 8.95 -2.96 15.21
N ASP A 184 10.06 -2.41 15.72
CA ASP A 184 11.12 -3.18 16.38
C ASP A 184 10.71 -3.54 17.80
N ASN A 185 10.00 -2.65 18.50
CA ASN A 185 9.53 -2.84 19.87
C ASN A 185 8.07 -3.31 19.94
N ASP A 186 7.35 -3.37 18.83
CA ASP A 186 5.92 -3.72 18.73
C ASP A 186 5.03 -2.87 19.66
N VAL A 187 5.22 -1.54 19.65
CA VAL A 187 4.52 -0.63 20.55
C VAL A 187 4.00 0.62 19.84
N TRP A 188 2.80 1.05 20.23
CA TRP A 188 2.18 2.31 19.82
C TRP A 188 2.37 3.39 20.87
N VAL A 189 2.63 4.61 20.42
CA VAL A 189 2.76 5.80 21.27
C VAL A 189 1.91 6.93 20.68
N SER A 190 1.11 7.58 21.51
CA SER A 190 0.37 8.78 21.11
C SER A 190 1.33 9.94 20.86
N ILE A 191 1.07 10.70 19.81
CA ILE A 191 1.75 11.96 19.48
C ILE A 191 0.72 13.09 19.52
N PRO A 192 1.13 14.36 19.45
CA PRO A 192 0.18 15.47 19.41
C PRO A 192 -0.91 15.27 18.37
N ASP A 193 -2.15 15.58 18.72
CA ASP A 193 -3.31 15.44 17.86
C ASP A 193 -3.26 16.44 16.70
N LEU A 194 -3.90 16.09 15.58
CA LEU A 194 -4.18 17.04 14.50
C LEU A 194 -4.96 18.26 15.05
N HIS A 195 -4.70 19.43 14.52
CA HIS A 195 -5.45 20.65 14.91
C HIS A 195 -6.93 20.51 14.60
N TYR A 196 -7.26 19.86 13.49
CA TYR A 196 -8.64 19.68 13.05
C TYR A 196 -8.92 18.22 12.73
N SER A 197 -10.09 17.75 13.18
CA SER A 197 -10.72 16.54 12.62
C SER A 197 -11.77 16.98 11.60
N HIS A 198 -11.64 16.50 10.38
CA HIS A 198 -12.61 16.79 9.33
C HIS A 198 -13.50 15.57 9.07
N ASN A 199 -14.73 15.79 8.67
CA ASN A 199 -15.64 14.71 8.27
C ASN A 199 -15.30 14.22 6.83
N SER A 200 -14.05 13.89 6.60
CA SER A 200 -13.52 13.43 5.32
C SER A 200 -12.38 12.42 5.51
N ALA A 201 -12.23 11.52 4.53
CA ALA A 201 -11.10 10.59 4.52
C ALA A 201 -9.77 11.33 4.44
N CYS A 202 -8.74 10.78 5.08
CA CYS A 202 -7.39 11.34 5.09
C CYS A 202 -6.44 10.49 4.24
N THR A 203 -5.46 11.15 3.66
CA THR A 203 -4.32 10.51 2.99
C THR A 203 -3.03 11.01 3.63
N GLY A 204 -2.15 10.10 4.02
CA GLY A 204 -0.82 10.42 4.52
C GLY A 204 0.21 10.41 3.38
N LEU A 205 1.01 11.46 3.28
CA LEU A 205 2.09 11.58 2.31
C LEU A 205 3.38 12.01 3.02
N VAL A 206 4.52 11.54 2.53
CA VAL A 206 5.83 12.03 2.97
C VAL A 206 6.46 12.79 1.81
N ILE A 207 6.65 14.10 1.98
CA ILE A 207 7.21 14.99 0.96
C ILE A 207 8.38 15.76 1.60
N GLY A 208 9.57 15.61 1.03
CA GLY A 208 10.76 16.26 1.60
C GLY A 208 11.10 15.83 3.03
N GLY A 209 10.68 14.63 3.45
CA GLY A 209 10.86 14.11 4.81
C GLY A 209 9.81 14.59 5.83
N GLU A 210 8.87 15.46 5.43
CA GLU A 210 7.76 15.93 6.26
C GLU A 210 6.50 15.12 5.99
N VAL A 211 5.74 14.83 7.05
CA VAL A 211 4.45 14.14 6.97
C VAL A 211 3.34 15.14 6.67
N HIS A 212 2.60 14.90 5.61
CA HIS A 212 1.45 15.69 5.19
C HIS A 212 0.19 14.84 5.32
N VAL A 213 -0.79 15.34 6.07
CA VAL A 213 -2.13 14.78 6.16
C VAL A 213 -3.06 15.61 5.28
N VAL A 214 -3.50 15.01 4.19
CA VAL A 214 -4.39 15.63 3.20
C VAL A 214 -5.80 15.12 3.44
N HIS A 215 -6.75 16.02 3.60
CA HIS A 215 -8.17 15.70 3.77
C HIS A 215 -8.87 15.70 2.40
N LYS A 216 -9.54 14.61 2.06
CA LYS A 216 -10.21 14.47 0.78
C LYS A 216 -11.31 15.51 0.59
N GLY A 217 -11.24 16.25 -0.50
CA GLY A 217 -12.22 17.29 -0.84
C GLY A 217 -12.00 18.64 -0.14
N LEU A 218 -10.90 18.79 0.63
CA LEU A 218 -10.58 20.03 1.34
C LEU A 218 -9.24 20.60 0.88
N THR A 219 -9.06 21.90 0.99
CA THR A 219 -7.81 22.59 0.71
C THR A 219 -6.82 22.52 1.89
N THR A 220 -7.31 22.15 3.05
CA THR A 220 -6.52 22.08 4.30
C THR A 220 -5.57 20.89 4.27
N VAL A 221 -4.30 21.15 4.50
CA VAL A 221 -3.24 20.15 4.71
C VAL A 221 -2.61 20.39 6.07
N GLN A 222 -2.48 19.34 6.87
CA GLN A 222 -1.81 19.40 8.17
C GLN A 222 -0.44 18.74 8.06
N VAL A 223 0.61 19.49 8.41
CA VAL A 223 2.01 19.06 8.25
C VAL A 223 2.64 18.87 9.62
N LEU A 224 3.22 17.70 9.86
CA LEU A 224 3.96 17.41 11.08
C LEU A 224 5.37 18.01 10.97
N THR A 225 5.64 18.96 11.86
CA THR A 225 6.94 19.60 12.03
C THR A 225 7.56 19.21 13.38
N LYS A 226 8.77 19.67 13.65
CA LYS A 226 9.43 19.46 14.96
C LYS A 226 8.65 20.05 16.13
N ASP A 227 7.90 21.14 15.87
CA ASP A 227 7.12 21.87 16.89
C ASP A 227 5.66 21.36 17.01
N GLY A 228 5.30 20.29 16.30
CA GLY A 228 3.96 19.74 16.22
C GLY A 228 3.31 19.95 14.84
N TRP A 229 2.00 19.78 14.78
CA TRP A 229 1.25 19.97 13.54
C TRP A 229 1.12 21.45 13.18
N ARG A 230 1.25 21.75 11.89
CA ARG A 230 0.93 23.07 11.31
C ARG A 230 -0.11 22.92 10.25
N VAL A 231 -1.01 23.87 10.16
CA VAL A 231 -2.08 23.90 9.17
C VAL A 231 -1.66 24.81 8.03
N HIS A 232 -1.75 24.26 6.82
CA HIS A 232 -1.55 25.02 5.59
C HIS A 232 -2.80 24.91 4.75
N GLU A 233 -3.24 26.04 4.19
CA GLU A 233 -4.20 26.03 3.12
C GLU A 233 -3.45 26.02 1.80
N HIS A 234 -3.63 24.95 1.06
CA HIS A 234 -3.01 24.78 -0.25
C HIS A 234 -4.07 24.66 -1.33
N SER A 235 -3.82 25.27 -2.47
CA SER A 235 -4.60 25.05 -3.68
C SER A 235 -4.23 23.72 -4.37
N TRP A 236 -3.92 22.68 -3.59
CA TRP A 236 -3.59 21.38 -4.16
C TRP A 236 -4.79 20.78 -4.88
N LEU A 237 -4.51 20.22 -6.04
CA LEU A 237 -5.53 19.50 -6.79
C LEU A 237 -6.02 18.30 -5.99
N GLN A 238 -7.32 18.08 -6.04
CA GLN A 238 -7.96 16.92 -5.43
C GLN A 238 -8.05 15.79 -6.45
N GLY A 239 -7.73 14.58 -6.01
CA GLY A 239 -7.75 13.38 -6.83
C GLY A 239 -6.81 12.30 -6.29
N PRO A 240 -6.72 11.16 -6.95
CA PRO A 240 -5.67 10.17 -6.67
C PRO A 240 -4.30 10.82 -6.76
N MET A 241 -3.45 10.57 -5.77
CA MET A 241 -2.15 11.21 -5.67
C MET A 241 -1.08 10.24 -5.18
N THR A 242 0.15 10.51 -5.59
CA THR A 242 1.32 9.73 -5.17
C THR A 242 2.58 10.59 -5.18
N VAL A 243 3.60 10.15 -4.48
CA VAL A 243 4.92 10.80 -4.47
C VAL A 243 5.91 9.92 -5.24
N VAL A 244 6.62 10.54 -6.20
CA VAL A 244 7.70 9.92 -6.95
C VAL A 244 8.93 10.82 -6.84
N ASN A 245 10.05 10.29 -6.38
CA ASN A 245 11.31 11.04 -6.20
C ASN A 245 11.11 12.37 -5.46
N GLY A 246 10.34 12.34 -4.36
CA GLY A 246 10.07 13.52 -3.53
C GLY A 246 9.11 14.54 -4.15
N SER A 247 8.61 14.31 -5.37
CA SER A 247 7.64 15.17 -6.04
C SER A 247 6.22 14.59 -5.95
N LEU A 248 5.24 15.43 -5.67
CA LEU A 248 3.82 15.05 -5.63
C LEU A 248 3.23 15.04 -7.05
N TYR A 249 2.56 13.96 -7.38
CA TYR A 249 1.78 13.82 -8.61
C TYR A 249 0.31 13.60 -8.27
N VAL A 250 -0.56 14.31 -8.97
CA VAL A 250 -2.02 14.26 -8.75
C VAL A 250 -2.72 14.03 -10.09
N MET A 251 -3.64 13.07 -10.12
CA MET A 251 -4.53 12.88 -11.27
C MET A 251 -5.82 13.66 -11.03
N SER A 252 -6.08 14.66 -11.85
CA SER A 252 -7.28 15.50 -11.76
C SER A 252 -7.77 15.90 -13.14
N HIS A 253 -9.09 15.94 -13.33
CA HIS A 253 -9.75 16.36 -14.58
C HIS A 253 -9.22 15.64 -15.86
N GLY A 254 -8.76 14.40 -15.72
CA GLY A 254 -8.22 13.62 -16.84
C GLY A 254 -6.81 14.03 -17.28
N LEU A 255 -6.05 14.63 -16.39
CA LEU A 255 -4.64 14.98 -16.56
C LEU A 255 -3.84 14.54 -15.35
N ILE A 256 -2.56 14.22 -15.55
CA ILE A 256 -1.58 14.09 -14.47
C ILE A 256 -0.85 15.42 -14.32
N TYR A 257 -0.79 15.89 -13.08
CA TYR A 257 -0.05 17.10 -12.71
C TYR A 257 1.11 16.73 -11.78
N LYS A 258 2.25 17.37 -11.99
CA LYS A 258 3.28 17.52 -10.96
C LYS A 258 2.92 18.75 -10.16
N GLN A 259 2.73 18.58 -8.86
CA GLN A 259 2.24 19.60 -7.94
C GLN A 259 3.37 20.01 -7.00
N ASP A 260 3.66 21.30 -6.97
CA ASP A 260 4.50 21.94 -5.96
C ASP A 260 3.62 22.68 -4.95
N ARG A 261 4.23 23.35 -3.96
CA ARG A 261 3.49 24.10 -2.94
C ARG A 261 2.56 25.15 -3.55
N GLU A 262 3.03 25.91 -4.53
CA GLU A 262 2.31 27.06 -5.12
C GLU A 262 2.02 26.91 -6.62
N SER A 263 2.63 25.95 -7.28
CA SER A 263 2.54 25.76 -8.71
C SER A 263 2.13 24.34 -9.08
N ARG A 264 1.64 24.20 -10.30
CA ARG A 264 1.32 22.91 -10.90
C ARG A 264 1.70 22.88 -12.36
N LYS A 265 2.27 21.78 -12.81
CA LYS A 265 2.65 21.56 -14.19
C LYS A 265 1.94 20.33 -14.73
N VAL A 266 1.30 20.46 -15.89
CA VAL A 266 0.73 19.31 -16.59
C VAL A 266 1.87 18.40 -17.06
N VAL A 267 1.76 17.12 -16.76
CA VAL A 267 2.72 16.08 -17.18
C VAL A 267 2.21 15.41 -18.45
N ILE A 268 0.99 14.85 -18.41
CA ILE A 268 0.41 14.11 -19.53
C ILE A 268 -1.12 14.01 -19.40
N SER A 269 -1.78 13.67 -20.50
CA SER A 269 -3.20 13.32 -20.51
C SER A 269 -3.45 11.97 -19.83
N ALA A 270 -4.48 11.91 -19.00
CA ALA A 270 -5.02 10.73 -18.35
C ALA A 270 -6.52 10.57 -18.67
N SER A 271 -6.94 11.00 -19.86
CA SER A 271 -8.36 11.00 -20.26
C SER A 271 -8.99 9.62 -20.28
N GLY A 272 -8.20 8.56 -20.51
CA GLY A 272 -8.65 7.16 -20.43
C GLY A 272 -9.16 6.72 -19.05
N PHE A 273 -8.83 7.47 -17.99
CA PHE A 273 -9.22 7.14 -16.61
C PHE A 273 -10.42 7.95 -16.10
N LYS A 274 -10.99 8.86 -16.90
CA LYS A 274 -12.11 9.75 -16.46
C LYS A 274 -13.31 9.00 -15.90
N ARG A 275 -13.60 7.82 -16.43
CA ARG A 275 -14.74 6.97 -16.01
C ARG A 275 -14.35 5.89 -15.01
N ARG A 276 -13.05 5.74 -14.70
CA ARG A 276 -12.52 4.73 -13.80
C ARG A 276 -12.42 5.31 -12.40
N ILE A 277 -13.03 4.65 -11.44
CA ILE A 277 -13.04 5.05 -10.02
C ILE A 277 -12.49 3.92 -9.16
N GLY A 278 -12.04 4.24 -7.95
CA GLY A 278 -11.52 3.24 -7.00
C GLY A 278 -10.22 2.54 -7.45
N PHE A 279 -9.48 3.10 -8.43
CA PHE A 279 -8.16 2.63 -8.77
C PHE A 279 -7.11 3.15 -7.79
N ALA A 280 -5.98 2.44 -7.66
CA ALA A 280 -4.81 2.97 -6.98
C ALA A 280 -3.91 3.73 -7.95
N MET A 281 -3.32 4.83 -7.47
CA MET A 281 -2.23 5.53 -8.13
C MET A 281 -1.00 5.41 -7.24
N MET A 282 0.02 4.69 -7.69
CA MET A 282 1.20 4.34 -6.89
C MET A 282 2.48 4.74 -7.60
N GLY A 283 3.31 5.55 -6.94
CA GLY A 283 4.67 5.83 -7.38
C GLY A 283 5.59 4.67 -7.07
N PHE A 284 6.36 4.23 -8.04
CA PHE A 284 7.34 3.18 -7.88
C PHE A 284 8.54 3.45 -8.79
N ARG A 285 9.73 3.62 -8.20
CA ARG A 285 10.92 4.12 -8.92
C ARG A 285 10.61 5.44 -9.63
N ASP A 286 10.85 5.50 -10.94
CA ASP A 286 10.59 6.67 -11.80
C ASP A 286 9.25 6.56 -12.56
N GLU A 287 8.30 5.79 -12.03
CA GLU A 287 7.06 5.45 -12.71
C GLU A 287 5.85 5.68 -11.81
N ILE A 288 4.69 5.86 -12.44
CA ILE A 288 3.39 5.90 -11.77
C ILE A 288 2.54 4.75 -12.30
N TYR A 289 2.12 3.88 -11.41
CA TYR A 289 1.22 2.76 -11.67
C TYR A 289 -0.21 3.17 -11.37
N VAL A 290 -1.12 2.90 -12.30
CA VAL A 290 -2.58 3.04 -12.15
C VAL A 290 -3.18 1.64 -12.22
N ILE A 291 -3.70 1.16 -11.10
CA ILE A 291 -4.03 -0.25 -10.89
C ILE A 291 -5.51 -0.43 -10.57
N GLY A 292 -6.17 -1.39 -11.21
CA GLY A 292 -7.54 -1.83 -10.92
C GLY A 292 -8.58 -0.73 -11.05
N GLY A 293 -9.58 -0.74 -10.20
CA GLY A 293 -10.73 0.16 -10.22
C GLY A 293 -11.94 -0.43 -10.90
N VAL A 294 -12.98 0.38 -11.00
CA VAL A 294 -14.24 0.01 -11.64
C VAL A 294 -14.68 1.08 -12.63
N ILE A 295 -15.40 0.65 -13.66
CA ILE A 295 -16.09 1.55 -14.59
C ILE A 295 -17.59 1.35 -14.36
N GLY A 296 -18.28 2.44 -14.10
CA GLY A 296 -19.73 2.45 -13.93
C GLY A 296 -20.49 1.99 -15.19
N PRO A 297 -21.75 1.63 -15.03
CA PRO A 297 -22.59 1.16 -16.13
C PRO A 297 -22.74 2.22 -17.23
N GLU A 298 -22.83 1.78 -18.47
CA GLU A 298 -23.08 2.65 -19.64
C GLU A 298 -24.59 2.88 -19.90
N GLY A 299 -25.45 2.13 -19.22
CA GLY A 299 -26.90 2.20 -19.34
C GLY A 299 -27.60 1.45 -18.21
N TRP A 300 -28.93 1.53 -18.18
CA TRP A 300 -29.78 0.99 -17.11
C TRP A 300 -29.65 -0.53 -16.89
N ASN A 301 -29.14 -1.28 -17.87
CA ASN A 301 -29.02 -2.75 -17.84
C ASN A 301 -27.58 -3.24 -17.92
N SER A 302 -26.57 -2.39 -17.72
CA SER A 302 -25.17 -2.79 -17.76
C SER A 302 -24.58 -2.89 -16.36
N ASP A 303 -23.78 -3.94 -16.13
CA ASP A 303 -23.10 -4.19 -14.87
C ASP A 303 -21.88 -3.26 -14.68
N ILE A 304 -21.47 -3.10 -13.43
CA ILE A 304 -20.22 -2.45 -13.07
C ILE A 304 -19.05 -3.32 -13.57
N LYS A 305 -18.22 -2.76 -14.44
CA LYS A 305 -17.03 -3.45 -14.92
C LYS A 305 -15.90 -3.34 -13.89
N LYS A 306 -15.54 -4.47 -13.27
CA LYS A 306 -14.40 -4.59 -12.36
C LYS A 306 -13.12 -4.76 -13.19
N MET A 307 -12.15 -3.87 -13.00
CA MET A 307 -10.89 -3.86 -13.76
C MET A 307 -9.79 -4.59 -13.00
N SER A 308 -8.97 -5.32 -13.74
CA SER A 308 -7.69 -5.90 -13.27
C SER A 308 -6.48 -5.27 -13.96
N ASP A 309 -6.72 -4.29 -14.83
CA ASP A 309 -5.71 -3.65 -15.67
C ASP A 309 -4.69 -2.87 -14.84
N VAL A 310 -3.46 -2.86 -15.34
CA VAL A 310 -2.37 -2.06 -14.83
C VAL A 310 -1.82 -1.19 -15.95
N ASP A 311 -1.87 0.11 -15.74
CA ASP A 311 -1.32 1.12 -16.63
C ASP A 311 -0.11 1.76 -15.96
N VAL A 312 0.99 1.91 -16.67
CA VAL A 312 2.26 2.44 -16.17
C VAL A 312 2.62 3.70 -16.94
N LEU A 313 2.88 4.78 -16.22
CA LEU A 313 3.40 6.02 -16.75
C LEU A 313 4.88 6.14 -16.38
N THR A 314 5.76 6.10 -17.39
CA THR A 314 7.19 6.36 -17.19
C THR A 314 7.45 7.86 -17.21
N LEU A 315 8.17 8.36 -16.19
CA LEU A 315 8.43 9.80 -15.96
C LEU A 315 9.83 10.26 -16.41
N GLY A 316 10.58 9.46 -17.15
CA GLY A 316 11.98 9.72 -17.53
C GLY A 316 12.24 11.05 -18.22
N ASN A 317 13.51 11.34 -18.59
CA ASN A 317 13.96 12.58 -19.26
C ASN A 317 13.38 12.80 -20.66
N GLU A 318 12.81 11.75 -21.26
CA GLU A 318 12.04 11.79 -22.50
C GLU A 318 10.57 12.16 -22.21
N LYS A 319 9.76 12.25 -23.25
CA LYS A 319 8.32 12.53 -23.07
C LYS A 319 7.67 11.40 -22.26
N PRO A 320 6.87 11.73 -21.22
CA PRO A 320 6.12 10.73 -20.46
C PRO A 320 5.26 9.87 -21.38
N VAL A 321 5.25 8.55 -21.17
CA VAL A 321 4.53 7.59 -22.01
C VAL A 321 3.75 6.60 -21.15
N TRP A 322 2.49 6.33 -21.56
CA TRP A 322 1.68 5.27 -20.98
C TRP A 322 1.99 3.91 -21.63
N GLN A 323 2.14 2.89 -20.79
CA GLN A 323 2.32 1.51 -21.20
C GLN A 323 1.34 0.61 -20.43
N LYS A 324 1.04 -0.56 -20.98
CA LYS A 324 0.30 -1.61 -20.28
C LYS A 324 1.28 -2.57 -19.64
N ALA A 325 0.96 -2.98 -18.41
CA ALA A 325 1.62 -4.07 -17.72
C ALA A 325 0.67 -5.26 -17.56
N ALA A 326 1.17 -6.41 -17.11
CA ALA A 326 0.35 -7.58 -16.88
C ALA A 326 -0.79 -7.28 -15.89
N SER A 327 -2.00 -7.62 -16.27
CA SER A 327 -3.18 -7.47 -15.43
C SER A 327 -3.11 -8.36 -14.19
N MET A 328 -3.71 -7.92 -13.08
CA MET A 328 -3.86 -8.74 -11.87
C MET A 328 -4.54 -10.07 -12.21
N THR A 329 -4.00 -11.16 -11.68
CA THR A 329 -4.47 -12.53 -12.02
C THR A 329 -5.60 -13.03 -11.13
N ARG A 330 -5.70 -12.49 -9.91
CA ARG A 330 -6.70 -12.89 -8.91
C ARG A 330 -7.54 -11.71 -8.44
N CYS A 331 -6.93 -10.56 -8.23
CA CYS A 331 -7.61 -9.36 -7.73
C CYS A 331 -8.23 -8.54 -8.88
N ARG A 332 -9.35 -7.88 -8.61
CA ARG A 332 -10.03 -6.98 -9.55
C ARG A 332 -10.96 -6.00 -8.82
N GLY A 333 -11.31 -4.93 -9.49
CA GLY A 333 -12.23 -3.92 -8.96
C GLY A 333 -11.54 -2.85 -8.13
N THR A 334 -12.25 -2.28 -7.18
CA THR A 334 -11.72 -1.21 -6.30
C THR A 334 -10.49 -1.67 -5.54
N ILE A 335 -9.42 -0.89 -5.61
CA ILE A 335 -8.20 -1.17 -4.87
C ILE A 335 -8.34 -0.64 -3.45
N LEU A 336 -8.15 -1.53 -2.49
CA LEU A 336 -8.22 -1.23 -1.06
C LEU A 336 -6.87 -0.85 -0.48
N GLY A 337 -5.79 -1.40 -1.02
CA GLY A 337 -4.43 -1.10 -0.59
C GLY A 337 -3.41 -1.35 -1.68
N CYS A 338 -2.41 -0.48 -1.75
CA CYS A 338 -1.28 -0.63 -2.65
C CYS A 338 -0.03 -0.02 -2.01
N VAL A 339 1.07 -0.78 -1.99
CA VAL A 339 2.34 -0.33 -1.41
C VAL A 339 3.52 -1.09 -2.01
N GLU A 340 4.69 -0.45 -2.05
CA GLU A 340 5.96 -1.12 -2.37
C GLU A 340 6.42 -2.00 -1.21
N LEU A 341 6.86 -3.22 -1.51
CA LEU A 341 7.47 -4.15 -0.55
C LEU A 341 8.84 -4.59 -1.07
N LYS A 342 9.87 -4.36 -0.28
CA LYS A 342 11.23 -4.83 -0.56
C LYS A 342 11.45 -6.21 0.07
N ILE A 343 11.89 -7.18 -0.74
CA ILE A 343 12.13 -8.57 -0.35
C ILE A 343 13.57 -8.99 -0.64
#